data_f43679ec00ee8d9f62b809ef33245956
#
_entry.id   f43679ec00ee8d9f62b809ef33245956
#
_cell.length_a   1.000
_cell.length_b   1.000
_cell.length_c   1.000
_cell.angle_alpha   90.00
_cell.angle_beta   90.00
_cell.angle_gamma   90.00
#
_symmetry.space_group_name_H-M   'P 1'
#
loop_
_entity.id
_entity.type
_entity.pdbx_description
1 polymer ?
#
loop_
_entity_poly.entity_id
_entity_poly.type
_entity_poly.pdbx_seq_one_letter_code
_entity_poly.pdbx_strand_id
1 'polypeptide(L)'
;MTRFHWIVVAAFPLRIVIIAALLGARCIAPLPSAASALFPQSSPKQSSQTRTQKVANPLNDLLDEAQHDIDNNQFESAVTALNKVVVEKPDIAWAHFQLGYAYTALKRTDEARAEYERATALDPKMSEAFLNLGILLTEKDPEAAVPPLRRAVDLLPSQSRPRFLLGHALERSGNISASVEAYEAALRLDPRDLETVFRLGHLYLSLKRNPEAEAKFRAALELQPKSPQALLGLAQALDAQKKPEAAAAFRDYLAVQPDEPAARSRLIHLLLEQKEYDAALAELDRADAGKAPTLDSLRSRADIQIAQKKWDDSIVSIRKALVLAPGDAQLHGGLGRVYMQKRDFVSAEKEIKAALRIDGNNIAYWKDLSSTYYLGRNYPATLAALDVVAKTETPGPGEWFIRALCYDNLNQPKPALEAYQKFLELDQNKNADQVWQAQQRSKVLRRMLDQKR
;
A
#
# COMPACT_ATOMS: atom_id res chain seq x y z
N MET A 1 -3.51 11.62 37.16
CA MET A 1 -2.89 10.82 36.05
C MET A 1 -3.94 10.53 35.01
N THR A 2 -4.22 11.47 34.15
CA THR A 2 -5.20 11.34 33.05
C THR A 2 -4.43 11.19 31.76
N ARG A 3 -4.70 10.06 31.09
CA ARG A 3 -4.14 9.69 29.79
C ARG A 3 -4.64 10.68 28.73
N PHE A 4 -3.76 11.51 28.21
CA PHE A 4 -4.01 12.23 26.98
C PHE A 4 -3.61 11.32 25.82
N HIS A 5 -4.62 10.72 25.19
CA HIS A 5 -4.49 10.09 23.89
C HIS A 5 -4.59 11.18 22.83
N TRP A 6 -3.48 11.52 22.23
CA TRP A 6 -3.46 12.23 20.97
C TRP A 6 -3.22 11.23 19.86
N ILE A 7 -4.32 10.73 19.31
CA ILE A 7 -4.30 10.08 17.99
C ILE A 7 -4.66 11.19 17.01
N VAL A 8 -3.67 11.80 16.40
CA VAL A 8 -3.90 12.55 15.16
C VAL A 8 -3.84 11.53 14.05
N VAL A 9 -5.02 11.01 13.70
CA VAL A 9 -5.22 10.29 12.44
C VAL A 9 -5.25 11.37 11.36
N ALA A 10 -4.10 11.68 10.79
CA ALA A 10 -4.05 12.32 9.49
C ALA A 10 -4.47 11.25 8.47
N ALA A 11 -5.74 11.27 8.09
CA ALA A 11 -6.24 10.53 6.95
C ALA A 11 -5.60 11.11 5.68
N PHE A 12 -4.44 10.58 5.30
CA PHE A 12 -3.98 10.71 3.93
C PHE A 12 -4.84 9.77 3.07
N PRO A 13 -5.46 10.27 1.99
CA PRO A 13 -6.08 9.39 1.03
C PRO A 13 -4.97 8.51 0.46
N LEU A 14 -5.10 7.21 0.69
CA LEU A 14 -4.33 6.18 0.03
C LEU A 14 -4.60 6.30 -1.47
N ARG A 15 -3.84 7.16 -2.16
CA ARG A 15 -3.66 7.01 -3.59
C ARG A 15 -2.91 5.69 -3.72
N ILE A 16 -3.67 4.66 -4.05
CA ILE A 16 -3.15 3.43 -4.62
C ILE A 16 -2.36 3.89 -5.84
N VAL A 17 -1.06 4.06 -5.68
CA VAL A 17 -0.12 4.03 -6.78
C VAL A 17 -0.16 2.56 -7.20
N ILE A 18 -1.05 2.27 -8.14
CA ILE A 18 -0.88 1.14 -9.02
C ILE A 18 0.46 1.44 -9.69
N ILE A 19 1.52 0.89 -9.14
CA ILE A 19 2.73 0.66 -9.90
C ILE A 19 2.28 -0.38 -10.92
N ALA A 20 1.80 0.12 -12.06
CA ALA A 20 1.92 -0.59 -13.30
C ALA A 20 3.45 -0.74 -13.48
N ALA A 21 4.01 -1.74 -12.81
CA ALA A 21 5.26 -2.30 -13.24
C ALA A 21 4.98 -2.61 -14.71
N LEU A 22 5.57 -1.80 -15.57
CA LEU A 22 5.87 -2.09 -16.94
C LEU A 22 6.75 -3.36 -16.93
N LEU A 23 6.17 -4.48 -16.57
CA LEU A 23 6.55 -5.75 -17.14
C LEU A 23 6.17 -5.58 -18.60
N GLY A 24 7.13 -5.07 -19.37
CA GLY A 24 7.03 -5.06 -20.79
C GLY A 24 6.47 -6.42 -21.16
N ALA A 25 5.30 -6.40 -21.82
CA ALA A 25 4.81 -7.54 -22.54
C ALA A 25 5.92 -7.92 -23.51
N ARG A 26 6.88 -8.69 -23.02
CA ARG A 26 7.67 -9.52 -23.89
C ARG A 26 6.62 -10.45 -24.45
N CYS A 27 6.21 -10.19 -25.69
CA CYS A 27 5.63 -11.20 -26.52
C CYS A 27 6.43 -12.45 -26.18
N ILE A 28 5.79 -13.39 -25.49
CA ILE A 28 6.40 -14.68 -25.25
C ILE A 28 6.59 -15.18 -26.66
N ALA A 29 7.84 -15.16 -27.10
CA ALA A 29 8.19 -15.86 -28.31
C ALA A 29 7.55 -17.24 -28.14
N PRO A 30 6.84 -17.75 -29.12
CA PRO A 30 6.30 -19.08 -29.03
C PRO A 30 7.44 -19.98 -28.58
N LEU A 31 7.19 -20.74 -27.53
CA LEU A 31 8.15 -21.73 -27.07
C LEU A 31 8.59 -22.52 -28.29
N PRO A 32 9.88 -22.72 -28.54
CA PRO A 32 10.34 -23.52 -29.63
C PRO A 32 9.66 -24.88 -29.48
N SER A 33 8.79 -25.20 -30.44
CA SER A 33 8.22 -26.52 -30.71
C SER A 33 7.86 -27.40 -29.50
N ALA A 34 6.82 -27.04 -28.76
CA ALA A 34 6.03 -28.06 -28.07
C ALA A 34 5.30 -28.99 -29.09
N ALA A 35 5.29 -28.62 -30.35
CA ALA A 35 4.79 -29.48 -31.43
C ALA A 35 5.63 -30.76 -31.64
N SER A 36 6.94 -30.74 -31.26
CA SER A 36 7.77 -31.94 -31.33
C SER A 36 7.54 -32.95 -30.21
N ALA A 37 6.80 -32.62 -29.16
CA ALA A 37 6.56 -33.51 -28.01
C ALA A 37 5.24 -34.25 -28.06
N LEU A 38 4.38 -34.01 -29.06
CA LEU A 38 3.06 -34.65 -29.18
C LEU A 38 2.96 -35.72 -30.24
N PHE A 39 4.04 -36.04 -30.95
CA PHE A 39 4.06 -37.19 -31.84
C PHE A 39 4.93 -38.29 -31.24
N PRO A 40 4.38 -39.52 -31.02
CA PRO A 40 5.20 -40.65 -30.65
C PRO A 40 6.14 -40.97 -31.83
N GLN A 41 7.45 -40.87 -31.57
CA GLN A 41 8.45 -41.36 -32.52
C GLN A 41 8.27 -42.89 -32.66
N SER A 42 7.55 -43.31 -33.65
CA SER A 42 7.59 -44.70 -34.11
C SER A 42 8.90 -44.91 -34.87
N SER A 43 9.80 -45.71 -34.28
CA SER A 43 11.03 -46.16 -34.93
C SER A 43 10.72 -46.71 -36.33
N PRO A 44 11.49 -46.35 -37.36
CA PRO A 44 11.29 -46.91 -38.68
C PRO A 44 11.76 -48.36 -38.71
N LYS A 45 10.83 -49.29 -38.72
CA LYS A 45 11.13 -50.63 -39.27
C LYS A 45 11.39 -50.48 -40.77
N GLN A 46 12.63 -50.72 -41.15
CA GLN A 46 13.00 -50.91 -42.55
C GLN A 46 12.10 -52.00 -43.18
N SER A 47 11.24 -51.60 -44.07
CA SER A 47 10.65 -52.50 -45.08
C SER A 47 10.79 -51.82 -46.44
N SER A 48 11.39 -52.56 -47.30
CA SER A 48 11.71 -52.33 -48.71
C SER A 48 10.68 -51.53 -49.49
N GLN A 49 11.17 -50.53 -50.18
CA GLN A 49 10.90 -50.03 -51.52
C GLN A 49 9.54 -50.39 -52.14
N THR A 50 8.63 -49.43 -52.13
CA THR A 50 7.85 -49.08 -53.32
C THR A 50 7.87 -47.56 -53.41
N ARG A 51 8.57 -47.05 -54.39
CA ARG A 51 8.69 -45.64 -54.76
C ARG A 51 7.37 -45.24 -55.43
N THR A 52 6.33 -45.04 -54.62
CA THR A 52 5.15 -44.29 -55.04
C THR A 52 5.59 -42.87 -55.32
N GLN A 53 5.55 -42.45 -56.55
CA GLN A 53 5.68 -41.07 -56.98
C GLN A 53 4.70 -40.23 -56.11
N LYS A 54 5.21 -39.42 -55.17
CA LYS A 54 4.42 -38.45 -54.48
C LYS A 54 3.92 -37.50 -55.56
N VAL A 55 2.64 -37.58 -55.93
CA VAL A 55 2.01 -36.61 -56.82
C VAL A 55 2.25 -35.25 -56.17
N ALA A 56 3.06 -34.40 -56.80
CA ALA A 56 3.35 -33.06 -56.34
C ALA A 56 2.02 -32.33 -56.20
N ASN A 57 1.65 -32.01 -54.97
CA ASN A 57 0.51 -31.17 -54.73
C ASN A 57 1.06 -29.77 -54.39
N PRO A 58 0.99 -28.82 -55.33
CA PRO A 58 1.60 -27.51 -55.18
C PRO A 58 1.13 -26.77 -53.95
N LEU A 59 -0.06 -27.09 -53.43
CA LEU A 59 -0.57 -26.54 -52.17
C LEU A 59 0.16 -27.08 -50.93
N ASN A 60 0.51 -28.36 -50.91
CA ASN A 60 1.29 -28.94 -49.83
C ASN A 60 2.69 -28.40 -49.82
N ASP A 61 3.31 -28.17 -50.98
CA ASP A 61 4.63 -27.59 -51.12
C ASP A 61 4.63 -26.13 -50.57
N LEU A 62 3.57 -25.35 -50.83
CA LEU A 62 3.41 -23.99 -50.26
C LEU A 62 3.17 -23.99 -48.74
N LEU A 63 2.45 -24.95 -48.19
CA LEU A 63 2.26 -25.12 -46.76
C LEU A 63 3.56 -25.51 -46.05
N ASP A 64 4.32 -26.45 -46.67
CA ASP A 64 5.64 -26.88 -46.16
C ASP A 64 6.65 -25.71 -46.23
N GLU A 65 6.64 -24.90 -47.31
CA GLU A 65 7.43 -23.65 -47.43
C GLU A 65 7.07 -22.65 -46.34
N ALA A 66 5.78 -22.39 -46.16
CA ALA A 66 5.32 -21.45 -45.16
C ALA A 66 5.69 -21.87 -43.71
N GLN A 67 5.57 -23.17 -43.41
CA GLN A 67 5.99 -23.71 -42.13
C GLN A 67 7.50 -23.55 -41.94
N HIS A 68 8.29 -23.84 -42.96
CA HIS A 68 9.74 -23.64 -42.94
C HIS A 68 10.11 -22.14 -42.69
N ASP A 69 9.42 -21.24 -43.36
CA ASP A 69 9.62 -19.80 -43.20
C ASP A 69 9.24 -19.33 -41.80
N ILE A 70 8.16 -19.83 -41.22
CA ILE A 70 7.76 -19.56 -39.84
C ILE A 70 8.84 -20.04 -38.85
N ASP A 71 9.34 -21.26 -39.02
CA ASP A 71 10.37 -21.86 -38.17
C ASP A 71 11.68 -21.08 -38.24
N ASN A 72 11.96 -20.40 -39.37
CA ASN A 72 13.11 -19.52 -39.57
C ASN A 72 12.82 -18.03 -39.27
N ASN A 73 11.65 -17.68 -38.72
CA ASN A 73 11.20 -16.32 -38.47
C ASN A 73 11.12 -15.39 -39.69
N GLN A 74 10.93 -15.99 -40.90
CA GLN A 74 10.74 -15.28 -42.18
C GLN A 74 9.24 -15.00 -42.40
N PHE A 75 8.62 -14.23 -41.51
CA PHE A 75 7.17 -14.09 -41.43
C PHE A 75 6.54 -13.44 -42.67
N GLU A 76 7.19 -12.48 -43.32
CA GLU A 76 6.69 -11.89 -44.59
C GLU A 76 6.68 -12.91 -45.73
N SER A 77 7.68 -13.77 -45.82
CA SER A 77 7.71 -14.87 -46.80
C SER A 77 6.59 -15.86 -46.53
N ALA A 78 6.45 -16.27 -45.26
CA ALA A 78 5.37 -17.16 -44.84
C ALA A 78 3.98 -16.59 -45.20
N VAL A 79 3.74 -15.31 -44.93
CA VAL A 79 2.48 -14.59 -45.29
C VAL A 79 2.26 -14.68 -46.82
N THR A 80 3.33 -14.50 -47.62
CA THR A 80 3.23 -14.54 -49.08
C THR A 80 2.83 -15.92 -49.57
N ALA A 81 3.43 -16.98 -49.04
CA ALA A 81 3.11 -18.37 -49.40
C ALA A 81 1.70 -18.75 -48.94
N LEU A 82 1.35 -18.43 -47.67
CA LEU A 82 0.03 -18.75 -47.12
C LEU A 82 -1.12 -18.01 -47.81
N ASN A 83 -0.91 -16.74 -48.23
CA ASN A 83 -1.92 -16.02 -48.99
C ASN A 83 -2.24 -16.72 -50.33
N LYS A 84 -1.27 -17.32 -50.99
CA LYS A 84 -1.54 -18.15 -52.20
C LYS A 84 -2.39 -19.35 -51.85
N VAL A 85 -2.12 -20.00 -50.72
CA VAL A 85 -2.89 -21.16 -50.25
C VAL A 85 -4.36 -20.79 -49.98
N VAL A 86 -4.61 -19.71 -49.18
CA VAL A 86 -5.98 -19.33 -48.82
C VAL A 86 -6.78 -18.72 -49.97
N VAL A 87 -6.11 -18.17 -50.99
CA VAL A 87 -6.77 -17.74 -52.24
C VAL A 87 -7.27 -18.96 -53.04
N GLU A 88 -6.45 -20.01 -53.11
CA GLU A 88 -6.82 -21.23 -53.86
C GLU A 88 -7.80 -22.11 -53.06
N LYS A 89 -7.58 -22.22 -51.73
CA LYS A 89 -8.41 -23.01 -50.81
C LYS A 89 -8.70 -22.23 -49.52
N PRO A 90 -9.77 -21.45 -49.47
CA PRO A 90 -10.12 -20.63 -48.35
C PRO A 90 -10.73 -21.37 -47.15
N ASP A 91 -10.87 -22.68 -47.25
CA ASP A 91 -11.44 -23.55 -46.21
C ASP A 91 -10.39 -24.31 -45.38
N ILE A 92 -9.10 -24.02 -45.57
CA ILE A 92 -8.02 -24.64 -44.80
C ILE A 92 -7.81 -23.86 -43.48
N ALA A 93 -8.46 -24.33 -42.42
CA ALA A 93 -8.35 -23.70 -41.10
C ALA A 93 -6.90 -23.50 -40.62
N TRP A 94 -6.03 -24.50 -40.89
CA TRP A 94 -4.62 -24.45 -40.53
C TRP A 94 -3.85 -23.33 -41.23
N ALA A 95 -4.13 -23.07 -42.51
CA ALA A 95 -3.50 -21.98 -43.24
C ALA A 95 -3.87 -20.61 -42.66
N HIS A 96 -5.14 -20.38 -42.30
CA HIS A 96 -5.60 -19.19 -41.61
C HIS A 96 -4.95 -19.05 -40.23
N PHE A 97 -4.83 -20.13 -39.49
CA PHE A 97 -4.13 -20.10 -38.17
C PHE A 97 -2.66 -19.68 -38.33
N GLN A 98 -1.95 -20.26 -39.31
CA GLN A 98 -0.55 -19.86 -39.56
C GLN A 98 -0.42 -18.41 -40.06
N LEU A 99 -1.34 -17.91 -40.88
CA LEU A 99 -1.40 -16.50 -41.26
C LEU A 99 -1.59 -15.61 -40.02
N GLY A 100 -2.54 -15.93 -39.15
CA GLY A 100 -2.76 -15.23 -37.90
C GLY A 100 -1.51 -15.19 -37.02
N TYR A 101 -0.78 -16.31 -36.97
CA TYR A 101 0.48 -16.40 -36.23
C TYR A 101 1.59 -15.51 -36.84
N ALA A 102 1.78 -15.57 -38.15
CA ALA A 102 2.75 -14.76 -38.88
C ALA A 102 2.41 -13.27 -38.75
N TYR A 103 1.15 -12.87 -38.89
CA TYR A 103 0.71 -11.48 -38.67
C TYR A 103 0.91 -11.00 -37.22
N THR A 104 0.73 -11.88 -36.23
CA THR A 104 1.01 -11.56 -34.82
C THR A 104 2.49 -11.26 -34.65
N ALA A 105 3.38 -12.07 -35.21
CA ALA A 105 4.83 -11.84 -35.17
C ALA A 105 5.24 -10.52 -35.85
N LEU A 106 4.56 -10.15 -36.92
CA LEU A 106 4.73 -8.89 -37.66
C LEU A 106 4.03 -7.70 -36.99
N LYS A 107 3.37 -7.90 -35.86
CA LYS A 107 2.56 -6.88 -35.11
C LYS A 107 1.39 -6.31 -35.94
N ARG A 108 0.93 -7.04 -36.92
CA ARG A 108 -0.23 -6.71 -37.75
C ARG A 108 -1.48 -7.27 -37.08
N THR A 109 -1.90 -6.61 -36.01
CA THR A 109 -2.89 -7.14 -35.04
C THR A 109 -4.27 -7.37 -35.67
N ASP A 110 -4.71 -6.46 -36.54
CA ASP A 110 -6.07 -6.54 -37.12
C ASP A 110 -6.17 -7.66 -38.13
N GLU A 111 -5.14 -7.85 -38.95
CA GLU A 111 -5.05 -8.99 -39.88
C GLU A 111 -4.91 -10.31 -39.08
N ALA A 112 -4.08 -10.33 -38.04
CA ALA A 112 -3.94 -11.50 -37.20
C ALA A 112 -5.29 -11.92 -36.58
N ARG A 113 -6.07 -10.98 -36.10
CA ARG A 113 -7.41 -11.19 -35.55
C ARG A 113 -8.33 -11.82 -36.59
N ALA A 114 -8.43 -11.21 -37.78
CA ALA A 114 -9.30 -11.71 -38.84
C ALA A 114 -8.97 -13.16 -39.23
N GLU A 115 -7.68 -13.48 -39.32
CA GLU A 115 -7.22 -14.81 -39.69
C GLU A 115 -7.48 -15.87 -38.59
N TYR A 116 -7.27 -15.53 -37.32
CA TYR A 116 -7.64 -16.40 -36.21
C TYR A 116 -9.15 -16.60 -36.09
N GLU A 117 -9.97 -15.55 -36.28
CA GLU A 117 -11.43 -15.65 -36.30
C GLU A 117 -11.87 -16.59 -37.46
N ARG A 118 -11.22 -16.50 -38.63
CA ARG A 118 -11.49 -17.42 -39.76
C ARG A 118 -11.10 -18.84 -39.43
N ALA A 119 -9.93 -19.06 -38.82
CA ALA A 119 -9.46 -20.40 -38.41
C ALA A 119 -10.42 -21.05 -37.41
N THR A 120 -10.89 -20.30 -36.39
CA THR A 120 -11.84 -20.82 -35.38
C THR A 120 -13.23 -21.08 -35.94
N ALA A 121 -13.65 -20.35 -36.97
CA ALA A 121 -14.92 -20.60 -37.67
C ALA A 121 -14.86 -21.86 -38.55
N LEU A 122 -13.73 -22.11 -39.19
CA LEU A 122 -13.52 -23.27 -40.02
C LEU A 122 -13.30 -24.55 -39.22
N ASP A 123 -12.54 -24.48 -38.14
CA ASP A 123 -12.33 -25.60 -37.21
C ASP A 123 -12.64 -25.20 -35.76
N PRO A 124 -13.89 -25.43 -35.27
CA PRO A 124 -14.28 -25.19 -33.92
C PRO A 124 -13.60 -26.04 -32.83
N LYS A 125 -12.70 -26.97 -33.24
CA LYS A 125 -11.91 -27.82 -32.35
C LYS A 125 -10.44 -27.42 -32.30
N MET A 126 -10.01 -26.44 -33.08
CA MET A 126 -8.64 -25.95 -33.10
C MET A 126 -8.35 -25.09 -31.84
N SER A 127 -7.91 -25.75 -30.80
CA SER A 127 -7.62 -25.12 -29.49
C SER A 127 -6.59 -24.01 -29.58
N GLU A 128 -5.58 -24.16 -30.43
CA GLU A 128 -4.48 -23.23 -30.64
C GLU A 128 -4.99 -21.91 -31.24
N ALA A 129 -5.92 -21.96 -32.18
CA ALA A 129 -6.50 -20.76 -32.78
C ALA A 129 -7.32 -19.98 -31.76
N PHE A 130 -8.14 -20.64 -30.95
CA PHE A 130 -8.88 -20.01 -29.85
C PHE A 130 -7.95 -19.41 -28.80
N LEU A 131 -6.87 -20.10 -28.46
CA LEU A 131 -5.91 -19.64 -27.48
C LEU A 131 -5.19 -18.37 -27.96
N ASN A 132 -4.67 -18.40 -29.21
CA ASN A 132 -3.94 -17.27 -29.78
C ASN A 132 -4.85 -16.07 -30.05
N LEU A 133 -6.09 -16.29 -30.49
CA LEU A 133 -7.09 -15.24 -30.61
C LEU A 133 -7.36 -14.56 -29.25
N GLY A 134 -7.54 -15.36 -28.20
CA GLY A 134 -7.74 -14.85 -26.85
C GLY A 134 -6.55 -14.06 -26.33
N ILE A 135 -5.32 -14.54 -26.53
CA ILE A 135 -4.10 -13.82 -26.15
C ILE A 135 -4.03 -12.49 -26.89
N LEU A 136 -4.25 -12.50 -28.21
CA LEU A 136 -4.20 -11.30 -29.04
C LEU A 136 -5.20 -10.23 -28.58
N LEU A 137 -6.42 -10.64 -28.27
CA LEU A 137 -7.49 -9.73 -27.84
C LEU A 137 -7.30 -9.20 -26.43
N THR A 138 -6.66 -9.96 -25.52
CA THR A 138 -6.53 -9.56 -24.11
C THR A 138 -5.88 -8.21 -23.92
N GLU A 139 -4.99 -7.78 -24.82
CA GLU A 139 -4.28 -6.50 -24.70
C GLU A 139 -5.14 -5.28 -25.11
N LYS A 140 -5.95 -5.41 -26.16
CA LYS A 140 -6.73 -4.31 -26.73
C LYS A 140 -8.22 -4.36 -26.38
N ASP A 141 -8.77 -5.56 -26.29
CA ASP A 141 -10.20 -5.81 -26.06
C ASP A 141 -10.37 -7.04 -25.16
N PRO A 142 -10.11 -6.89 -23.85
CA PRO A 142 -10.14 -8.01 -22.92
C PRO A 142 -11.53 -8.64 -22.77
N GLU A 143 -12.60 -7.91 -23.00
CA GLU A 143 -13.96 -8.49 -23.02
C GLU A 143 -14.14 -9.45 -24.18
N ALA A 144 -13.70 -9.07 -25.39
CA ALA A 144 -13.75 -9.91 -26.56
C ALA A 144 -12.81 -11.13 -26.47
N ALA A 145 -11.79 -11.08 -25.60
CA ALA A 145 -10.89 -12.22 -25.36
C ALA A 145 -11.55 -13.36 -24.57
N VAL A 146 -12.56 -13.06 -23.75
CA VAL A 146 -13.18 -14.05 -22.86
C VAL A 146 -13.84 -15.23 -23.59
N PRO A 147 -14.67 -15.04 -24.63
CA PRO A 147 -15.31 -16.17 -25.35
C PRO A 147 -14.29 -17.15 -25.95
N PRO A 148 -13.29 -16.71 -26.72
CA PRO A 148 -12.32 -17.67 -27.30
C PRO A 148 -11.50 -18.36 -26.20
N LEU A 149 -11.13 -17.69 -25.13
CA LEU A 149 -10.40 -18.32 -24.02
C LEU A 149 -11.25 -19.34 -23.25
N ARG A 150 -12.55 -19.10 -23.08
CA ARG A 150 -13.46 -20.12 -22.53
C ARG A 150 -13.49 -21.36 -23.44
N ARG A 151 -13.58 -21.15 -24.75
CA ARG A 151 -13.56 -22.26 -25.68
C ARG A 151 -12.24 -23.03 -25.64
N ALA A 152 -11.11 -22.34 -25.51
CA ALA A 152 -9.81 -22.99 -25.32
C ALA A 152 -9.75 -23.81 -24.02
N VAL A 153 -10.35 -23.34 -22.92
CA VAL A 153 -10.47 -24.08 -21.65
C VAL A 153 -11.28 -25.37 -21.83
N ASP A 154 -12.39 -25.31 -22.58
CA ASP A 154 -13.24 -26.47 -22.85
C ASP A 154 -12.52 -27.52 -23.70
N LEU A 155 -11.71 -27.07 -24.66
CA LEU A 155 -10.95 -27.97 -25.56
C LEU A 155 -9.70 -28.54 -24.87
N LEU A 156 -9.14 -27.84 -23.88
CA LEU A 156 -7.90 -28.22 -23.17
C LEU A 156 -8.15 -28.36 -21.66
N PRO A 157 -9.05 -29.27 -21.21
CA PRO A 157 -9.51 -29.31 -19.81
C PRO A 157 -8.42 -29.69 -18.79
N SER A 158 -7.36 -30.36 -19.23
CA SER A 158 -6.24 -30.78 -18.36
C SER A 158 -5.08 -29.78 -18.29
N GLN A 159 -5.13 -28.68 -19.06
CA GLN A 159 -4.07 -27.72 -19.11
C GLN A 159 -4.40 -26.50 -18.21
N SER A 160 -3.41 -26.02 -17.44
CA SER A 160 -3.52 -24.83 -16.58
C SER A 160 -3.50 -23.53 -17.38
N ARG A 161 -2.69 -23.47 -18.44
CA ARG A 161 -2.42 -22.25 -19.21
C ARG A 161 -3.67 -21.58 -19.79
N PRO A 162 -4.64 -22.28 -20.44
CA PRO A 162 -5.88 -21.64 -20.91
C PRO A 162 -6.69 -20.98 -19.78
N ARG A 163 -6.74 -21.63 -18.59
CA ARG A 163 -7.43 -21.07 -17.42
C ARG A 163 -6.74 -19.83 -16.86
N PHE A 164 -5.42 -19.85 -16.83
CA PHE A 164 -4.62 -18.69 -16.47
C PHE A 164 -4.91 -17.50 -17.40
N LEU A 165 -4.88 -17.73 -18.74
CA LEU A 165 -5.15 -16.69 -19.73
C LEU A 165 -6.59 -16.17 -19.64
N LEU A 166 -7.56 -17.04 -19.40
CA LEU A 166 -8.94 -16.64 -19.13
C LEU A 166 -9.02 -15.76 -17.87
N GLY A 167 -8.35 -16.17 -16.80
CA GLY A 167 -8.25 -15.37 -15.57
C GLY A 167 -7.68 -13.98 -15.84
N HIS A 168 -6.63 -13.90 -16.65
CA HIS A 168 -6.00 -12.63 -17.02
C HIS A 168 -6.91 -11.73 -17.86
N ALA A 169 -7.61 -12.28 -18.86
CA ALA A 169 -8.58 -11.53 -19.64
C ALA A 169 -9.76 -11.01 -18.77
N LEU A 170 -10.27 -11.86 -17.86
CA LEU A 170 -11.31 -11.48 -16.91
C LEU A 170 -10.86 -10.39 -15.92
N GLU A 171 -9.61 -10.47 -15.44
CA GLU A 171 -9.00 -9.44 -14.59
C GLU A 171 -8.95 -8.08 -15.32
N ARG A 172 -8.46 -8.08 -16.56
CA ARG A 172 -8.35 -6.87 -17.38
C ARG A 172 -9.71 -6.29 -17.81
N SER A 173 -10.73 -7.14 -17.98
CA SER A 173 -12.11 -6.68 -18.23
C SER A 173 -12.85 -6.23 -16.97
N GLY A 174 -12.20 -6.28 -15.79
CA GLY A 174 -12.79 -5.87 -14.52
C GLY A 174 -13.71 -6.92 -13.88
N ASN A 175 -13.83 -8.13 -14.47
CA ASN A 175 -14.60 -9.21 -13.88
C ASN A 175 -13.78 -9.97 -12.85
N ILE A 176 -13.50 -9.32 -11.73
CA ILE A 176 -12.54 -9.79 -10.71
C ILE A 176 -12.97 -11.13 -10.09
N SER A 177 -14.26 -11.33 -9.80
CA SER A 177 -14.73 -12.58 -9.19
C SER A 177 -14.50 -13.79 -10.11
N ALA A 178 -14.85 -13.68 -11.38
CA ALA A 178 -14.62 -14.76 -12.35
C ALA A 178 -13.12 -14.96 -12.63
N SER A 179 -12.32 -13.90 -12.57
CA SER A 179 -10.86 -13.98 -12.68
C SER A 179 -10.26 -14.85 -11.56
N VAL A 180 -10.68 -14.62 -10.31
CA VAL A 180 -10.24 -15.44 -9.16
C VAL A 180 -10.58 -16.90 -9.38
N GLU A 181 -11.81 -17.22 -9.80
CA GLU A 181 -12.24 -18.61 -10.07
C GLU A 181 -11.38 -19.27 -11.16
N ALA A 182 -11.09 -18.53 -12.22
CA ALA A 182 -10.25 -19.03 -13.31
C ALA A 182 -8.80 -19.30 -12.88
N TYR A 183 -8.21 -18.39 -12.11
CA TYR A 183 -6.86 -18.58 -11.57
C TYR A 183 -6.81 -19.70 -10.52
N GLU A 184 -7.82 -19.83 -9.66
CA GLU A 184 -7.90 -20.97 -8.73
C GLU A 184 -8.00 -22.29 -9.50
N ALA A 185 -8.77 -22.31 -10.59
CA ALA A 185 -8.87 -23.48 -11.47
C ALA A 185 -7.55 -23.80 -12.17
N ALA A 186 -6.76 -22.78 -12.53
CA ALA A 186 -5.41 -22.97 -13.08
C ALA A 186 -4.47 -23.59 -12.03
N LEU A 187 -4.47 -23.07 -10.79
CA LEU A 187 -3.64 -23.59 -9.69
C LEU A 187 -4.03 -25.01 -9.24
N ARG A 188 -5.28 -25.42 -9.41
CA ARG A 188 -5.64 -26.84 -9.16
C ARG A 188 -4.94 -27.80 -10.11
N LEU A 189 -4.61 -27.35 -11.33
CA LEU A 189 -3.88 -28.15 -12.32
C LEU A 189 -2.37 -28.01 -12.20
N ASP A 190 -1.89 -26.82 -11.88
CA ASP A 190 -0.48 -26.54 -11.63
C ASP A 190 -0.31 -25.71 -10.34
N PRO A 191 -0.19 -26.37 -9.17
CA PRO A 191 -0.04 -25.70 -7.87
C PRO A 191 1.27 -24.90 -7.71
N ARG A 192 2.23 -25.07 -8.62
CA ARG A 192 3.55 -24.46 -8.56
C ARG A 192 3.72 -23.27 -9.50
N ASP A 193 2.68 -22.90 -10.25
CA ASP A 193 2.71 -21.73 -11.13
C ASP A 193 2.76 -20.44 -10.32
N LEU A 194 3.97 -19.91 -10.12
CA LEU A 194 4.23 -18.71 -9.35
C LEU A 194 3.49 -17.48 -9.88
N GLU A 195 3.35 -17.37 -11.20
CA GLU A 195 2.65 -16.20 -11.79
C GLU A 195 1.19 -16.18 -11.32
N THR A 196 0.52 -17.34 -11.41
CA THR A 196 -0.87 -17.46 -10.93
C THR A 196 -0.98 -17.25 -9.42
N VAL A 197 -0.03 -17.77 -8.62
CA VAL A 197 0.00 -17.55 -7.16
C VAL A 197 0.10 -16.07 -6.86
N PHE A 198 1.00 -15.31 -7.52
CA PHE A 198 1.15 -13.87 -7.30
C PHE A 198 -0.09 -13.09 -7.70
N ARG A 199 -0.67 -13.37 -8.87
CA ARG A 199 -1.89 -12.70 -9.32
C ARG A 199 -3.05 -12.91 -8.35
N LEU A 200 -3.28 -14.14 -7.90
CA LEU A 200 -4.28 -14.43 -6.88
C LEU A 200 -3.99 -13.72 -5.55
N GLY A 201 -2.75 -13.72 -5.09
CA GLY A 201 -2.36 -12.99 -3.89
C GLY A 201 -2.72 -11.51 -3.96
N HIS A 202 -2.40 -10.85 -5.06
CA HIS A 202 -2.73 -9.45 -5.29
C HIS A 202 -4.24 -9.20 -5.46
N LEU A 203 -4.95 -10.06 -6.16
CA LEU A 203 -6.41 -9.98 -6.28
C LEU A 203 -7.09 -10.11 -4.93
N TYR A 204 -6.66 -11.06 -4.09
CA TYR A 204 -7.20 -11.20 -2.73
C TYR A 204 -6.93 -9.98 -1.87
N LEU A 205 -5.75 -9.33 -1.97
CA LEU A 205 -5.48 -8.05 -1.30
C LEU A 205 -6.46 -6.96 -1.77
N SER A 206 -6.67 -6.83 -3.08
CA SER A 206 -7.59 -5.83 -3.65
C SER A 206 -9.04 -6.04 -3.20
N LEU A 207 -9.44 -7.30 -3.02
CA LEU A 207 -10.74 -7.72 -2.52
C LEU A 207 -10.84 -7.68 -0.98
N LYS A 208 -9.77 -7.28 -0.27
CA LYS A 208 -9.66 -7.31 1.19
C LYS A 208 -9.81 -8.73 1.79
N ARG A 209 -9.58 -9.76 1.00
CA ARG A 209 -9.51 -11.17 1.41
C ARG A 209 -8.08 -11.46 1.90
N ASN A 210 -7.69 -10.75 2.95
CA ASN A 210 -6.31 -10.71 3.40
C ASN A 210 -5.78 -12.07 3.91
N PRO A 211 -6.57 -12.94 4.58
CA PRO A 211 -6.09 -14.27 4.96
C PRO A 211 -5.76 -15.17 3.76
N GLU A 212 -6.56 -15.09 2.69
CA GLU A 212 -6.30 -15.85 1.47
C GLU A 212 -5.07 -15.29 0.73
N ALA A 213 -4.90 -13.97 0.72
CA ALA A 213 -3.69 -13.33 0.19
C ALA A 213 -2.44 -13.79 0.92
N GLU A 214 -2.47 -13.79 2.26
CA GLU A 214 -1.38 -14.31 3.09
C GLU A 214 -1.02 -15.75 2.74
N ALA A 215 -2.03 -16.62 2.60
CA ALA A 215 -1.80 -18.02 2.25
C ALA A 215 -1.10 -18.17 0.87
N LYS A 216 -1.48 -17.34 -0.12
CA LYS A 216 -0.84 -17.37 -1.44
C LYS A 216 0.60 -16.88 -1.39
N PHE A 217 0.88 -15.79 -0.68
CA PHE A 217 2.26 -15.31 -0.58
C PHE A 217 3.16 -16.22 0.25
N ARG A 218 2.63 -16.92 1.26
CA ARG A 218 3.38 -17.99 1.96
C ARG A 218 3.70 -19.15 1.02
N ALA A 219 2.74 -19.61 0.23
CA ALA A 219 2.97 -20.64 -0.78
C ALA A 219 4.02 -20.21 -1.82
N ALA A 220 4.01 -18.93 -2.23
CA ALA A 220 5.05 -18.39 -3.12
C ALA A 220 6.44 -18.42 -2.46
N LEU A 221 6.54 -18.13 -1.15
CA LEU A 221 7.80 -18.17 -0.40
C LEU A 221 8.32 -19.60 -0.18
N GLU A 222 7.45 -20.60 -0.11
CA GLU A 222 7.88 -22.02 -0.10
C GLU A 222 8.58 -22.41 -1.41
N LEU A 223 8.12 -21.83 -2.53
CA LEU A 223 8.71 -22.08 -3.86
C LEU A 223 9.94 -21.19 -4.10
N GLN A 224 9.89 -19.95 -3.65
CA GLN A 224 10.96 -18.95 -3.80
C GLN A 224 11.16 -18.15 -2.49
N PRO A 225 11.98 -18.63 -1.54
CA PRO A 225 12.10 -18.06 -0.20
C PRO A 225 12.60 -16.59 -0.14
N LYS A 226 13.22 -16.10 -1.20
CA LYS A 226 13.73 -14.71 -1.28
C LYS A 226 13.04 -13.88 -2.36
N SER A 227 11.85 -14.29 -2.78
CA SER A 227 11.09 -13.50 -3.75
C SER A 227 10.66 -12.16 -3.15
N PRO A 228 11.16 -11.01 -3.66
CA PRO A 228 10.76 -9.70 -3.12
C PRO A 228 9.25 -9.46 -3.24
N GLN A 229 8.64 -9.93 -4.32
CA GLN A 229 7.20 -9.80 -4.55
C GLN A 229 6.39 -10.55 -3.50
N ALA A 230 6.80 -11.79 -3.16
CA ALA A 230 6.13 -12.59 -2.15
C ALA A 230 6.32 -12.03 -0.74
N LEU A 231 7.54 -11.56 -0.41
CA LEU A 231 7.84 -10.93 0.89
C LEU A 231 7.02 -9.66 1.09
N LEU A 232 6.97 -8.79 0.09
CA LEU A 232 6.16 -7.55 0.16
C LEU A 232 4.67 -7.88 0.25
N GLY A 233 4.18 -8.80 -0.58
CA GLY A 233 2.77 -9.20 -0.56
C GLY A 233 2.37 -9.82 0.78
N LEU A 234 3.23 -10.65 1.37
CA LEU A 234 3.00 -11.20 2.72
C LEU A 234 2.96 -10.09 3.78
N ALA A 235 3.92 -9.17 3.74
CA ALA A 235 3.97 -8.04 4.68
C ALA A 235 2.69 -7.19 4.59
N GLN A 236 2.23 -6.89 3.38
CA GLN A 236 0.99 -6.14 3.15
C GLN A 236 -0.25 -6.90 3.63
N ALA A 237 -0.32 -8.22 3.38
CA ALA A 237 -1.44 -9.05 3.82
C ALA A 237 -1.52 -9.14 5.36
N LEU A 238 -0.40 -9.29 6.04
CA LEU A 238 -0.31 -9.30 7.50
C LEU A 238 -0.66 -7.93 8.09
N ASP A 239 -0.17 -6.86 7.50
CA ASP A 239 -0.45 -5.49 7.90
C ASP A 239 -1.94 -5.14 7.76
N ALA A 240 -2.55 -5.49 6.65
CA ALA A 240 -3.98 -5.29 6.44
C ALA A 240 -4.86 -6.05 7.45
N GLN A 241 -4.34 -7.16 8.00
CA GLN A 241 -4.97 -7.91 9.09
C GLN A 241 -4.60 -7.37 10.49
N LYS A 242 -3.75 -6.35 10.58
CA LYS A 242 -3.19 -5.81 11.83
C LYS A 242 -2.47 -6.86 12.67
N LYS A 243 -1.85 -7.83 12.02
CA LYS A 243 -1.08 -8.87 12.70
C LYS A 243 0.28 -8.32 13.15
N PRO A 244 0.73 -8.65 14.35
CA PRO A 244 2.02 -8.17 14.86
C PRO A 244 3.22 -8.63 14.02
N GLU A 245 3.10 -9.75 13.32
CA GLU A 245 4.12 -10.32 12.43
C GLU A 245 4.39 -9.45 11.19
N ALA A 246 3.55 -8.47 10.89
CA ALA A 246 3.73 -7.57 9.76
C ALA A 246 5.09 -6.84 9.80
N ALA A 247 5.52 -6.40 10.99
CA ALA A 247 6.82 -5.73 11.15
C ALA A 247 7.98 -6.64 10.77
N ALA A 248 7.95 -7.91 11.19
CA ALA A 248 8.96 -8.90 10.81
C ALA A 248 8.97 -9.15 9.30
N ALA A 249 7.81 -9.29 8.68
CA ALA A 249 7.68 -9.51 7.24
C ALA A 249 8.20 -8.31 6.42
N PHE A 250 7.95 -7.07 6.86
CA PHE A 250 8.57 -5.89 6.21
C PHE A 250 10.08 -5.86 6.40
N ARG A 251 10.60 -6.31 7.53
CA ARG A 251 12.05 -6.42 7.78
C ARG A 251 12.69 -7.45 6.85
N ASP A 252 12.04 -8.60 6.63
CA ASP A 252 12.49 -9.63 5.70
C ASP A 252 12.50 -9.11 4.25
N TYR A 253 11.47 -8.36 3.86
CA TYR A 253 11.44 -7.69 2.56
C TYR A 253 12.60 -6.71 2.39
N LEU A 254 12.83 -5.85 3.38
CA LEU A 254 13.90 -4.84 3.33
C LEU A 254 15.31 -5.45 3.42
N ALA A 255 15.44 -6.69 3.90
CA ALA A 255 16.72 -7.42 3.84
C ALA A 255 17.09 -7.80 2.40
N VAL A 256 16.11 -7.94 1.49
CA VAL A 256 16.31 -8.26 0.08
C VAL A 256 16.26 -6.99 -0.79
N GLN A 257 15.44 -6.02 -0.42
CA GLN A 257 15.24 -4.75 -1.11
C GLN A 257 15.45 -3.57 -0.13
N PRO A 258 16.70 -3.22 0.19
CA PRO A 258 16.99 -2.22 1.21
C PRO A 258 16.59 -0.78 0.83
N ASP A 259 16.51 -0.47 -0.47
CA ASP A 259 16.28 0.89 -0.98
C ASP A 259 14.78 1.16 -1.29
N GLU A 260 13.89 0.71 -0.40
CA GLU A 260 12.44 0.86 -0.54
C GLU A 260 11.87 1.77 0.56
N PRO A 261 11.80 3.09 0.32
CA PRO A 261 11.41 4.06 1.35
C PRO A 261 10.00 3.83 1.90
N ALA A 262 9.05 3.43 1.04
CA ALA A 262 7.66 3.21 1.45
C ALA A 262 7.54 2.04 2.45
N ALA A 263 8.23 0.93 2.16
CA ALA A 263 8.25 -0.23 3.04
C ALA A 263 8.95 0.08 4.37
N ARG A 264 10.05 0.83 4.34
CA ARG A 264 10.78 1.25 5.54
C ARG A 264 9.94 2.19 6.41
N SER A 265 9.26 3.16 5.80
CA SER A 265 8.35 4.04 6.53
C SER A 265 7.21 3.25 7.20
N ARG A 266 6.66 2.25 6.49
CA ARG A 266 5.63 1.40 7.09
C ARG A 266 6.16 0.55 8.24
N LEU A 267 7.36 -0.01 8.10
CA LEU A 267 8.04 -0.74 9.19
C LEU A 267 8.23 0.15 10.42
N ILE A 268 8.74 1.36 10.24
CA ILE A 268 8.91 2.33 11.34
C ILE A 268 7.57 2.55 12.05
N HIS A 269 6.48 2.74 11.30
CA HIS A 269 5.16 2.96 11.88
C HIS A 269 4.68 1.76 12.70
N LEU A 270 4.84 0.54 12.18
CA LEU A 270 4.48 -0.70 12.89
C LEU A 270 5.31 -0.88 14.17
N LEU A 271 6.60 -0.58 14.11
CA LEU A 271 7.48 -0.63 15.29
C LEU A 271 7.05 0.38 16.36
N LEU A 272 6.58 1.57 15.96
CA LEU A 272 6.03 2.57 16.88
C LEU A 272 4.72 2.09 17.54
N GLU A 273 3.81 1.47 16.77
CA GLU A 273 2.59 0.87 17.30
C GLU A 273 2.91 -0.23 18.33
N GLN A 274 3.96 -1.01 18.08
CA GLN A 274 4.45 -2.08 18.96
C GLN A 274 5.31 -1.54 20.11
N LYS A 275 5.63 -0.25 20.14
CA LYS A 275 6.52 0.41 21.10
C LYS A 275 7.97 -0.11 21.05
N GLU A 276 8.38 -0.64 19.92
CA GLU A 276 9.76 -1.07 19.65
C GLU A 276 10.61 0.14 19.22
N TYR A 277 10.76 1.10 20.14
CA TYR A 277 11.33 2.41 19.84
C TYR A 277 12.78 2.38 19.34
N ASP A 278 13.62 1.52 19.92
CA ASP A 278 15.03 1.41 19.52
C ASP A 278 15.16 0.80 18.12
N ALA A 279 14.32 -0.17 17.78
CA ALA A 279 14.25 -0.72 16.42
C ALA A 279 13.76 0.32 15.41
N ALA A 280 12.77 1.14 15.77
CA ALA A 280 12.27 2.22 14.92
C ALA A 280 13.36 3.28 14.66
N LEU A 281 14.15 3.66 15.68
CA LEU A 281 15.29 4.58 15.52
C LEU A 281 16.36 3.99 14.60
N ALA A 282 16.67 2.71 14.74
CA ALA A 282 17.63 2.03 13.86
C ALA A 282 17.17 2.03 12.39
N GLU A 283 15.86 1.88 12.13
CA GLU A 283 15.34 1.98 10.76
C GLU A 283 15.38 3.43 10.22
N LEU A 284 15.17 4.44 11.08
CA LEU A 284 15.38 5.85 10.71
C LEU A 284 16.85 6.13 10.38
N ASP A 285 17.79 5.57 11.16
CA ASP A 285 19.23 5.70 10.89
C ASP A 285 19.61 5.08 9.54
N ARG A 286 19.01 3.94 9.19
CA ARG A 286 19.20 3.31 7.88
C ARG A 286 18.59 4.15 6.74
N ALA A 287 17.43 4.77 6.98
CA ALA A 287 16.80 5.65 6.00
C ALA A 287 17.63 6.89 5.70
N ASP A 288 18.29 7.44 6.74
CA ASP A 288 19.13 8.63 6.67
C ASP A 288 20.57 8.34 6.27
N ALA A 289 20.98 7.04 6.17
CA ALA A 289 22.37 6.68 5.90
C ALA A 289 22.89 7.28 4.59
N GLY A 290 23.98 8.04 4.68
CA GLY A 290 24.59 8.71 3.54
C GLY A 290 23.83 9.91 2.97
N LYS A 291 22.75 10.36 3.64
CA LYS A 291 21.90 11.48 3.23
C LYS A 291 21.65 12.42 4.41
N ALA A 292 21.31 13.66 4.12
CA ALA A 292 20.80 14.55 5.16
C ALA A 292 19.40 14.07 5.60
N PRO A 293 19.13 14.03 6.93
CA PRO A 293 17.82 13.65 7.42
C PRO A 293 16.73 14.58 6.87
N THR A 294 15.61 13.99 6.47
CA THR A 294 14.45 14.76 6.01
C THR A 294 13.67 15.36 7.19
N LEU A 295 12.82 16.33 6.90
CA LEU A 295 11.92 16.90 7.92
C LEU A 295 11.07 15.81 8.59
N ASP A 296 10.52 14.87 7.81
CA ASP A 296 9.68 13.79 8.33
C ASP A 296 10.47 12.79 9.18
N SER A 297 11.71 12.47 8.77
CA SER A 297 12.62 11.64 9.57
C SER A 297 12.91 12.29 10.94
N LEU A 298 13.21 13.60 10.94
CA LEU A 298 13.50 14.34 12.17
C LEU A 298 12.28 14.44 13.09
N ARG A 299 11.07 14.61 12.53
CA ARG A 299 9.81 14.58 13.29
C ARG A 299 9.59 13.21 13.92
N SER A 300 9.66 12.14 13.13
CA SER A 300 9.49 10.77 13.63
C SER A 300 10.50 10.45 14.73
N ARG A 301 11.76 10.86 14.55
CA ARG A 301 12.80 10.69 15.56
C ARG A 301 12.48 11.44 16.86
N ALA A 302 12.02 12.67 16.74
CA ALA A 302 11.63 13.47 17.91
C ALA A 302 10.45 12.82 18.66
N ASP A 303 9.42 12.36 17.95
CA ASP A 303 8.25 11.70 18.54
C ASP A 303 8.63 10.41 19.29
N ILE A 304 9.53 9.61 18.71
CA ILE A 304 10.08 8.42 19.37
C ILE A 304 10.81 8.80 20.65
N GLN A 305 11.69 9.79 20.59
CA GLN A 305 12.48 10.24 21.72
C GLN A 305 11.60 10.84 22.84
N ILE A 306 10.52 11.53 22.46
CA ILE A 306 9.50 12.01 23.41
C ILE A 306 8.79 10.82 24.08
N ALA A 307 8.39 9.80 23.32
CA ALA A 307 7.76 8.60 23.87
C ALA A 307 8.67 7.83 24.83
N GLN A 308 9.98 7.83 24.56
CA GLN A 308 11.01 7.28 25.46
C GLN A 308 11.39 8.21 26.63
N LYS A 309 10.82 9.43 26.69
CA LYS A 309 11.20 10.49 27.65
C LYS A 309 12.66 10.92 27.53
N LYS A 310 13.28 10.74 26.37
CA LYS A 310 14.63 11.23 26.05
C LYS A 310 14.54 12.69 25.61
N TRP A 311 14.27 13.57 26.58
CA TRP A 311 13.92 14.98 26.34
C TRP A 311 15.03 15.75 25.61
N ASP A 312 16.30 15.55 25.99
CA ASP A 312 17.44 16.26 25.39
C ASP A 312 17.64 15.87 23.92
N ASP A 313 17.55 14.58 23.62
CA ASP A 313 17.64 14.07 22.24
C ASP A 313 16.48 14.62 21.40
N SER A 314 15.26 14.64 21.94
CA SER A 314 14.10 15.18 21.23
C SER A 314 14.24 16.66 20.91
N ILE A 315 14.80 17.46 21.83
CA ILE A 315 15.12 18.88 21.60
C ILE A 315 16.08 19.03 20.41
N VAL A 316 17.13 18.20 20.35
CA VAL A 316 18.09 18.22 19.25
C VAL A 316 17.40 17.89 17.91
N SER A 317 16.57 16.85 17.89
CA SER A 317 15.84 16.45 16.69
C SER A 317 14.84 17.52 16.21
N ILE A 318 14.05 18.10 17.13
CA ILE A 318 13.11 19.18 16.80
C ILE A 318 13.85 20.43 16.31
N ARG A 319 14.96 20.80 16.94
CA ARG A 319 15.75 21.97 16.49
C ARG A 319 16.31 21.76 15.09
N LYS A 320 16.80 20.56 14.77
CA LYS A 320 17.21 20.23 13.38
C LYS A 320 16.03 20.32 12.40
N ALA A 321 14.85 19.87 12.81
CA ALA A 321 13.63 19.99 12.00
C ALA A 321 13.25 21.46 11.78
N LEU A 322 13.39 22.32 12.80
CA LEU A 322 13.14 23.76 12.71
C LEU A 322 14.15 24.49 11.81
N VAL A 323 15.37 23.97 11.63
CA VAL A 323 16.29 24.50 10.61
C VAL A 323 15.73 24.31 9.20
N LEU A 324 15.04 23.17 8.95
CA LEU A 324 14.42 22.87 7.65
C LEU A 324 13.06 23.57 7.48
N ALA A 325 12.33 23.77 8.56
CA ALA A 325 10.99 24.36 8.58
C ALA A 325 10.82 25.39 9.72
N PRO A 326 11.46 26.56 9.61
CA PRO A 326 11.47 27.56 10.72
C PRO A 326 10.10 28.19 10.99
N GLY A 327 9.16 28.10 10.06
CA GLY A 327 7.78 28.58 10.21
C GLY A 327 6.79 27.50 10.65
N ASP A 328 7.23 26.38 11.18
CA ASP A 328 6.36 25.30 11.58
C ASP A 328 5.87 25.45 13.02
N ALA A 329 4.61 25.89 13.17
CA ALA A 329 3.99 26.07 14.49
C ALA A 329 3.92 24.79 15.32
N GLN A 330 3.77 23.62 14.69
CA GLN A 330 3.69 22.36 15.40
C GLN A 330 5.03 21.95 16.02
N LEU A 331 6.13 22.19 15.31
CA LEU A 331 7.47 21.95 15.83
C LEU A 331 7.78 22.88 17.00
N HIS A 332 7.46 24.17 16.90
CA HIS A 332 7.61 25.12 18.01
C HIS A 332 6.76 24.74 19.22
N GLY A 333 5.47 24.40 18.99
CA GLY A 333 4.58 23.94 20.07
C GLY A 333 5.07 22.63 20.70
N GLY A 334 5.54 21.67 19.88
CA GLY A 334 6.16 20.42 20.33
C GLY A 334 7.39 20.67 21.21
N LEU A 335 8.30 21.54 20.76
CA LEU A 335 9.50 21.92 21.49
C LEU A 335 9.14 22.59 22.84
N GLY A 336 8.14 23.46 22.82
CA GLY A 336 7.63 24.09 24.04
C GLY A 336 7.12 23.05 25.04
N ARG A 337 6.35 22.07 24.63
CA ARG A 337 5.89 20.98 25.50
C ARG A 337 7.05 20.14 26.06
N VAL A 338 8.08 19.86 25.24
CA VAL A 338 9.27 19.14 25.71
C VAL A 338 9.99 19.93 26.80
N TYR A 339 10.15 21.26 26.63
CA TYR A 339 10.72 22.13 27.68
C TYR A 339 9.87 22.17 28.96
N MET A 340 8.52 22.15 28.83
CA MET A 340 7.64 22.03 30.01
C MET A 340 7.92 20.72 30.78
N GLN A 341 8.11 19.59 30.11
CA GLN A 341 8.45 18.33 30.78
C GLN A 341 9.79 18.41 31.51
N LYS A 342 10.75 19.16 30.97
CA LYS A 342 12.03 19.43 31.60
C LYS A 342 11.96 20.50 32.72
N ARG A 343 10.79 21.11 32.94
CA ARG A 343 10.57 22.27 33.82
C ARG A 343 11.37 23.52 33.45
N ASP A 344 11.81 23.62 32.20
CA ASP A 344 12.39 24.85 31.66
C ASP A 344 11.25 25.73 31.10
N PHE A 345 10.57 26.41 32.00
CA PHE A 345 9.40 27.21 31.66
C PHE A 345 9.74 28.44 30.83
N VAL A 346 10.97 28.97 30.94
CA VAL A 346 11.44 30.11 30.12
C VAL A 346 11.57 29.72 28.66
N SER A 347 12.23 28.60 28.38
CA SER A 347 12.34 28.09 27.01
C SER A 347 10.98 27.62 26.47
N ALA A 348 10.15 26.98 27.30
CA ALA A 348 8.80 26.59 26.94
C ALA A 348 7.93 27.76 26.46
N GLU A 349 7.91 28.84 27.27
CA GLU A 349 7.20 30.09 26.94
C GLU A 349 7.66 30.67 25.60
N LYS A 350 8.99 30.75 25.41
CA LYS A 350 9.58 31.28 24.18
C LYS A 350 9.07 30.50 22.93
N GLU A 351 9.12 29.17 22.99
CA GLU A 351 8.76 28.34 21.85
C GLU A 351 7.25 28.32 21.63
N ILE A 352 6.42 28.25 22.69
CA ILE A 352 4.95 28.29 22.52
C ILE A 352 4.52 29.66 21.98
N LYS A 353 5.16 30.76 22.41
CA LYS A 353 4.91 32.08 21.80
C LYS A 353 5.35 32.15 20.33
N ALA A 354 6.41 31.42 19.96
CA ALA A 354 6.78 31.31 18.56
C ALA A 354 5.69 30.57 17.76
N ALA A 355 5.14 29.45 18.27
CA ALA A 355 4.00 28.77 17.68
C ALA A 355 2.78 29.69 17.52
N LEU A 356 2.45 30.47 18.55
CA LEU A 356 1.34 31.44 18.55
C LEU A 356 1.55 32.62 17.59
N ARG A 357 2.79 33.04 17.32
CA ARG A 357 3.05 34.05 16.27
C ARG A 357 2.74 33.55 14.87
N ILE A 358 2.86 32.23 14.65
CA ILE A 358 2.57 31.59 13.35
C ILE A 358 1.09 31.26 13.26
N ASP A 359 0.53 30.68 14.32
CA ASP A 359 -0.88 30.25 14.39
C ASP A 359 -1.52 30.79 15.67
N GLY A 360 -1.88 32.09 15.65
CA GLY A 360 -2.37 32.83 16.81
C GLY A 360 -3.73 32.38 17.33
N ASN A 361 -4.52 31.71 16.50
CA ASN A 361 -5.87 31.24 16.85
C ASN A 361 -5.89 29.83 17.42
N ASN A 362 -4.75 29.17 17.52
CA ASN A 362 -4.67 27.79 18.00
C ASN A 362 -4.83 27.72 19.52
N ILE A 363 -6.00 27.29 19.93
CA ILE A 363 -6.37 27.19 21.36
C ILE A 363 -5.46 26.22 22.12
N ALA A 364 -4.95 25.18 21.47
CA ALA A 364 -4.04 24.24 22.14
C ALA A 364 -2.74 24.92 22.59
N TYR A 365 -2.20 25.84 21.80
CA TYR A 365 -1.01 26.60 22.19
C TYR A 365 -1.30 27.61 23.34
N TRP A 366 -2.49 28.20 23.35
CA TRP A 366 -2.90 29.06 24.49
C TRP A 366 -3.07 28.24 25.77
N LYS A 367 -3.58 27.02 25.69
CA LYS A 367 -3.65 26.09 26.84
C LYS A 367 -2.24 25.65 27.29
N ASP A 368 -1.35 25.33 26.36
CA ASP A 368 0.04 25.01 26.66
C ASP A 368 0.74 26.21 27.34
N LEU A 369 0.49 27.43 26.85
CA LEU A 369 1.05 28.67 27.44
C LEU A 369 0.52 28.93 28.85
N SER A 370 -0.79 28.74 29.05
CA SER A 370 -1.39 28.89 30.39
C SER A 370 -0.81 27.87 31.38
N SER A 371 -0.61 26.63 30.95
CA SER A 371 0.02 25.57 31.74
C SER A 371 1.48 25.91 32.08
N THR A 372 2.21 26.43 31.08
CA THR A 372 3.61 26.89 31.27
C THR A 372 3.71 27.97 32.32
N TYR A 373 2.86 29.00 32.24
CA TYR A 373 2.80 30.08 33.20
C TYR A 373 2.41 29.61 34.60
N TYR A 374 1.40 28.72 34.68
CA TYR A 374 0.96 28.17 35.96
C TYR A 374 2.08 27.39 36.66
N LEU A 375 2.74 26.48 35.94
CA LEU A 375 3.86 25.70 36.46
C LEU A 375 5.06 26.58 36.81
N GLY A 376 5.29 27.65 36.07
CA GLY A 376 6.29 28.70 36.32
C GLY A 376 5.89 29.71 37.40
N ARG A 377 4.72 29.54 38.05
CA ARG A 377 4.15 30.42 39.09
C ARG A 377 3.89 31.85 38.62
N ASN A 378 3.75 32.08 37.34
CA ASN A 378 3.32 33.37 36.80
C ASN A 378 1.78 33.40 36.70
N TYR A 379 1.15 33.58 37.87
CA TYR A 379 -0.31 33.51 37.99
C TYR A 379 -1.05 34.60 37.20
N PRO A 380 -0.59 35.85 37.12
CA PRO A 380 -1.23 36.87 36.29
C PRO A 380 -1.24 36.48 34.81
N ALA A 381 -0.12 35.99 34.26
CA ALA A 381 -0.03 35.56 32.87
C ALA A 381 -0.87 34.30 32.61
N THR A 382 -0.97 33.40 33.60
CA THR A 382 -1.88 32.21 33.50
C THR A 382 -3.32 32.65 33.29
N LEU A 383 -3.81 33.58 34.11
CA LEU A 383 -5.18 34.10 34.01
C LEU A 383 -5.44 34.76 32.66
N ALA A 384 -4.50 35.59 32.20
CA ALA A 384 -4.61 36.24 30.89
C ALA A 384 -4.67 35.25 29.74
N ALA A 385 -3.86 34.18 29.78
CA ALA A 385 -3.90 33.10 28.75
C ALA A 385 -5.22 32.31 28.79
N LEU A 386 -5.71 31.99 30.01
CA LEU A 386 -7.02 31.34 30.18
C LEU A 386 -8.17 32.22 29.70
N ASP A 387 -8.07 33.55 29.83
CA ASP A 387 -9.10 34.49 29.32
C ASP A 387 -9.16 34.48 27.80
N VAL A 388 -8.04 34.26 27.12
CA VAL A 388 -8.05 34.05 25.67
C VAL A 388 -8.74 32.75 25.31
N VAL A 389 -8.43 31.63 25.99
CA VAL A 389 -9.10 30.34 25.80
C VAL A 389 -10.61 30.47 26.01
N ALA A 390 -11.03 31.16 27.05
CA ALA A 390 -12.44 31.34 27.41
C ALA A 390 -13.29 32.14 26.39
N LYS A 391 -12.64 32.88 25.47
CA LYS A 391 -13.35 33.55 24.36
C LYS A 391 -13.83 32.58 23.30
N THR A 392 -13.20 31.42 23.21
CA THR A 392 -13.46 30.44 22.14
C THR A 392 -14.11 29.18 22.68
N GLU A 393 -13.73 28.76 23.86
CA GLU A 393 -14.26 27.55 24.50
C GLU A 393 -14.84 27.88 25.87
N THR A 394 -15.96 27.28 26.25
CA THR A 394 -16.50 27.39 27.59
C THR A 394 -15.55 26.74 28.61
N PRO A 395 -15.07 27.47 29.64
CA PRO A 395 -14.12 26.93 30.59
C PRO A 395 -14.67 25.72 31.33
N GLY A 396 -13.91 24.62 31.28
CA GLY A 396 -14.22 23.38 31.98
C GLY A 396 -13.86 23.44 33.49
N PRO A 397 -14.21 22.38 34.26
CA PRO A 397 -13.92 22.35 35.69
C PRO A 397 -12.42 22.51 36.00
N GLY A 398 -11.53 21.87 35.27
CA GLY A 398 -10.07 21.99 35.46
C GLY A 398 -9.54 23.42 35.28
N GLU A 399 -10.07 24.16 34.32
CA GLU A 399 -9.71 25.56 34.08
C GLU A 399 -10.18 26.48 35.23
N TRP A 400 -11.39 26.27 35.74
CA TRP A 400 -11.90 26.97 36.89
C TRP A 400 -11.08 26.66 38.15
N PHE A 401 -10.63 25.43 38.35
CA PHE A 401 -9.76 25.07 39.46
C PHE A 401 -8.40 25.78 39.36
N ILE A 402 -7.78 25.82 38.16
CA ILE A 402 -6.53 26.56 37.95
C ILE A 402 -6.72 28.05 38.19
N ARG A 403 -7.82 28.68 37.73
CA ARG A 403 -8.15 30.07 38.01
C ARG A 403 -8.27 30.34 39.53
N ALA A 404 -8.95 29.43 40.23
CA ALA A 404 -9.10 29.55 41.69
C ALA A 404 -7.73 29.51 42.38
N LEU A 405 -6.87 28.57 42.00
CA LEU A 405 -5.51 28.49 42.55
C LEU A 405 -4.66 29.76 42.23
N CYS A 406 -4.81 30.29 41.01
CA CYS A 406 -4.11 31.51 40.61
C CYS A 406 -4.56 32.73 41.47
N TYR A 407 -5.88 32.97 41.60
CA TYR A 407 -6.41 34.06 42.41
C TYR A 407 -6.05 33.92 43.89
N ASP A 408 -6.05 32.66 44.38
CA ASP A 408 -5.69 32.39 45.78
C ASP A 408 -4.21 32.70 46.05
N ASN A 409 -3.30 32.29 45.17
CA ASN A 409 -1.88 32.63 45.27
C ASN A 409 -1.60 34.13 45.09
N LEU A 410 -2.47 34.85 44.38
CA LEU A 410 -2.41 36.31 44.25
C LEU A 410 -3.05 37.06 45.44
N ASN A 411 -3.48 36.37 46.49
CA ASN A 411 -4.20 36.92 47.64
C ASN A 411 -5.47 37.71 47.24
N GLN A 412 -6.19 37.20 46.23
CA GLN A 412 -7.44 37.75 45.75
C GLN A 412 -8.62 36.84 46.19
N PRO A 413 -9.08 36.96 47.47
CA PRO A 413 -9.98 35.98 48.07
C PRO A 413 -11.37 35.93 47.43
N LYS A 414 -11.88 37.06 46.92
CA LYS A 414 -13.21 37.11 46.31
C LYS A 414 -13.25 36.35 44.97
N PRO A 415 -12.42 36.68 43.95
CA PRO A 415 -12.39 35.92 42.71
C PRO A 415 -11.91 34.47 42.90
N ALA A 416 -11.06 34.16 43.87
CA ALA A 416 -10.69 32.80 44.20
C ALA A 416 -11.90 31.97 44.65
N LEU A 417 -12.71 32.51 45.55
CA LEU A 417 -13.91 31.86 46.05
C LEU A 417 -14.93 31.60 44.92
N GLU A 418 -15.17 32.59 44.07
CA GLU A 418 -16.06 32.48 42.91
C GLU A 418 -15.58 31.37 41.95
N ALA A 419 -14.30 31.30 41.66
CA ALA A 419 -13.72 30.29 40.79
C ALA A 419 -13.79 28.87 41.39
N TYR A 420 -13.52 28.72 42.72
CA TYR A 420 -13.70 27.43 43.39
C TYR A 420 -15.17 26.97 43.37
N GLN A 421 -16.13 27.88 43.53
CA GLN A 421 -17.55 27.56 43.45
C GLN A 421 -17.93 27.07 42.04
N LYS A 422 -17.46 27.76 41.01
CA LYS A 422 -17.66 27.34 39.63
C LYS A 422 -17.05 25.95 39.31
N PHE A 423 -15.86 25.69 39.84
CA PHE A 423 -15.27 24.34 39.75
C PHE A 423 -16.17 23.32 40.41
N LEU A 424 -16.65 23.53 41.63
CA LEU A 424 -17.49 22.60 42.40
C LEU A 424 -18.85 22.33 41.70
N GLU A 425 -19.42 23.38 41.07
CA GLU A 425 -20.66 23.26 40.29
C GLU A 425 -20.47 22.32 39.05
N LEU A 426 -19.32 22.45 38.36
CA LEU A 426 -19.06 21.80 37.10
C LEU A 426 -18.43 20.39 37.25
N ASP A 427 -17.64 20.16 38.30
CA ASP A 427 -16.88 18.90 38.45
C ASP A 427 -17.75 17.69 38.83
N GLN A 428 -18.92 17.92 39.47
CA GLN A 428 -19.85 16.87 39.87
C GLN A 428 -19.18 15.73 40.66
N ASN A 429 -18.21 16.03 41.48
CA ASN A 429 -17.42 15.08 42.30
C ASN A 429 -16.61 14.05 41.54
N LYS A 430 -16.24 14.32 40.30
CA LYS A 430 -15.39 13.41 39.48
C LYS A 430 -13.94 13.40 39.94
N ASN A 431 -13.45 14.52 40.54
CA ASN A 431 -12.07 14.68 41.01
C ASN A 431 -12.04 14.88 42.53
N ALA A 432 -12.26 13.81 43.30
CA ALA A 432 -12.47 13.84 44.74
C ALA A 432 -11.44 14.69 45.54
N ASP A 433 -10.14 14.56 45.21
CA ASP A 433 -9.08 15.32 45.91
C ASP A 433 -9.18 16.84 45.64
N GLN A 434 -9.43 17.21 44.38
CA GLN A 434 -9.58 18.62 44.01
C GLN A 434 -10.87 19.22 44.62
N VAL A 435 -11.95 18.44 44.62
CA VAL A 435 -13.21 18.81 45.24
C VAL A 435 -13.02 19.06 46.74
N TRP A 436 -12.37 18.13 47.45
CA TRP A 436 -12.06 18.30 48.86
C TRP A 436 -11.22 19.58 49.09
N GLN A 437 -10.15 19.76 48.33
CA GLN A 437 -9.31 20.94 48.41
C GLN A 437 -10.10 22.24 48.19
N ALA A 438 -10.92 22.27 47.11
CA ALA A 438 -11.75 23.42 46.78
C ALA A 438 -12.76 23.75 47.91
N GLN A 439 -13.39 22.71 48.49
CA GLN A 439 -14.34 22.87 49.60
C GLN A 439 -13.64 23.44 50.87
N GLN A 440 -12.50 22.89 51.27
CA GLN A 440 -11.78 23.40 52.47
C GLN A 440 -11.30 24.83 52.24
N ARG A 441 -10.74 25.12 51.06
CA ARG A 441 -10.24 26.46 50.76
C ARG A 441 -11.38 27.49 50.67
N SER A 442 -12.52 27.12 50.10
CA SER A 442 -13.73 27.96 50.05
C SER A 442 -14.23 28.34 51.44
N LYS A 443 -14.18 27.42 52.44
CA LYS A 443 -14.54 27.73 53.84
C LYS A 443 -13.62 28.78 54.44
N VAL A 444 -12.31 28.66 54.20
CA VAL A 444 -11.31 29.62 54.70
C VAL A 444 -11.52 31.00 54.05
N LEU A 445 -11.69 31.05 52.75
CA LEU A 445 -11.86 32.28 52.00
C LEU A 445 -13.13 33.04 52.41
N ARG A 446 -14.24 32.35 52.69
CA ARG A 446 -15.47 32.96 53.23
C ARG A 446 -15.18 33.63 54.56
N ARG A 447 -14.55 32.95 55.53
CA ARG A 447 -14.18 33.53 56.81
C ARG A 447 -13.30 34.76 56.65
N MET A 448 -12.33 34.74 55.76
CA MET A 448 -11.46 35.88 55.50
C MET A 448 -12.22 37.10 54.93
N LEU A 449 -13.23 36.86 54.11
CA LEU A 449 -14.08 37.92 53.55
C LEU A 449 -15.05 38.49 54.56
N ASP A 450 -15.59 37.66 55.47
CA ASP A 450 -16.49 38.08 56.55
C ASP A 450 -15.76 38.93 57.62
N GLN A 451 -14.49 38.61 57.90
CA GLN A 451 -13.66 39.37 58.84
C GLN A 451 -13.21 40.76 58.31
N LYS A 452 -13.29 41.00 57.01
CA LYS A 452 -12.94 42.27 56.36
C LYS A 452 -14.15 43.19 56.13
N ARG A 453 -15.36 42.73 56.49
CA ARG A 453 -16.59 43.53 56.57
C ARG A 453 -16.76 44.09 57.95
#